data_f5081e312adf9cb0211e63262d05572e
#
_entry.id   f5081e312adf9cb0211e63262d05572e
#
_cell.length_a   1.000
_cell.length_b   1.000
_cell.length_c   1.000
_cell.angle_alpha   90.00
_cell.angle_beta   90.00
_cell.angle_gamma   90.00
#
_symmetry.space_group_name_H-M   'P 1'
#
loop_
_entity.id
_entity.type
_entity.pdbx_description
1 polymer ?
#
loop_
_entity_poly.entity_id
_entity_poly.type
_entity_poly.pdbx_seq_one_letter_code
_entity_poly.pdbx_strand_id
1 'polypeptide(L)'
;MVRQHISDTSLLVSNAIKENKSILFEGAQGTLLDIDHGTYPFVTSSNTSAANAATGSGIGPLNLDRVVGVTKAYISRVGSGPFITEQENEIGDYLIEKGAEFGVVTGRRRRCGWLDLISLKYSVRVNSLSELFITKLDVLSGLEEIQLGVGYKYNDEILTDYPYDQKVAYEAEPIYETMQGWDEDITSVDKFEDLPSNAQKYIKAIEDFIGVPITFISVGPERNQNIIISND
;
A
#
# COMPACT_ATOMS: atom_id res chain seq x y z
N MET A 1 12.38 22.71 27.72
CA MET A 1 11.82 23.25 26.47
C MET A 1 10.64 22.43 25.91
N VAL A 2 10.52 21.12 26.12
CA VAL A 2 9.38 20.27 25.61
C VAL A 2 8.18 20.22 26.59
N ARG A 3 8.33 20.61 27.85
CA ARG A 3 7.30 20.47 28.90
C ARG A 3 5.95 21.10 28.52
N GLN A 4 5.98 22.22 27.82
CA GLN A 4 4.78 22.94 27.36
C GLN A 4 3.97 22.22 26.29
N HIS A 5 4.57 21.15 25.66
CA HIS A 5 3.95 20.35 24.63
C HIS A 5 3.45 18.99 25.16
N ILE A 6 3.61 18.74 26.46
CA ILE A 6 3.13 17.49 27.09
C ILE A 6 1.71 17.75 27.58
N SER A 7 0.79 16.87 27.14
CA SER A 7 -0.62 16.92 27.53
C SER A 7 -1.21 15.51 27.62
N ASP A 8 -2.37 15.40 28.24
CA ASP A 8 -3.17 14.17 28.21
C ASP A 8 -3.82 14.04 26.84
N THR A 9 -3.18 13.25 25.95
CA THR A 9 -3.64 13.07 24.56
C THR A 9 -4.95 12.32 24.50
N SER A 10 -5.20 11.36 25.40
CA SER A 10 -6.45 10.62 25.47
C SER A 10 -7.65 11.55 25.74
N LEU A 11 -7.51 12.43 26.73
CA LEU A 11 -8.53 13.42 27.04
C LEU A 11 -8.72 14.43 25.92
N LEU A 12 -7.63 14.89 25.30
CA LEU A 12 -7.65 15.85 24.20
C LEU A 12 -8.42 15.29 23.00
N VAL A 13 -8.09 14.06 22.58
CA VAL A 13 -8.76 13.41 21.43
C VAL A 13 -10.22 13.08 21.78
N SER A 14 -10.50 12.58 22.99
CA SER A 14 -11.88 12.32 23.43
C SER A 14 -12.76 13.56 23.39
N ASN A 15 -12.23 14.72 23.81
CA ASN A 15 -12.98 15.98 23.74
C ASN A 15 -13.20 16.43 22.29
N ALA A 16 -12.19 16.29 21.43
CA ALA A 16 -12.34 16.59 20.00
C ALA A 16 -13.42 15.75 19.33
N ILE A 17 -13.52 14.46 19.66
CA ILE A 17 -14.58 13.56 19.19
C ILE A 17 -15.96 14.06 19.66
N LYS A 18 -16.11 14.39 20.96
CA LYS A 18 -17.37 14.91 21.50
C LYS A 18 -17.81 16.24 20.87
N GLU A 19 -16.85 17.04 20.42
CA GLU A 19 -17.05 18.29 19.70
C GLU A 19 -17.27 18.09 18.19
N ASN A 20 -17.37 16.85 17.70
CA ASN A 20 -17.49 16.46 16.28
C ASN A 20 -16.42 17.07 15.38
N LYS A 21 -15.18 17.17 15.89
CA LYS A 21 -14.03 17.63 15.09
C LYS A 21 -13.54 16.51 14.16
N SER A 22 -13.09 16.89 12.96
CA SER A 22 -12.39 15.97 12.08
C SER A 22 -11.00 15.67 12.65
N ILE A 23 -10.67 14.37 12.78
CA ILE A 23 -9.40 13.90 13.32
C ILE A 23 -8.77 12.99 12.29
N LEU A 24 -7.52 13.26 11.93
CA LEU A 24 -6.71 12.40 11.07
C LEU A 24 -5.63 11.72 11.91
N PHE A 25 -5.61 10.40 11.88
CA PHE A 25 -4.51 9.59 12.38
C PHE A 25 -3.64 9.18 11.19
N GLU A 26 -2.39 9.63 11.19
CA GLU A 26 -1.42 9.26 10.17
C GLU A 26 -0.50 8.17 10.72
N GLY A 27 -0.56 6.99 10.12
CA GLY A 27 0.35 5.89 10.40
C GLY A 27 1.68 6.04 9.67
N ALA A 28 2.59 5.14 9.97
CA ALA A 28 3.89 5.05 9.32
C ALA A 28 4.21 3.59 8.96
N GLN A 29 5.21 3.39 8.10
CA GLN A 29 5.65 2.09 7.60
C GLN A 29 4.56 1.38 6.76
N GLY A 30 4.27 0.11 7.01
CA GLY A 30 3.28 -0.67 6.27
C GLY A 30 2.96 -1.97 6.98
N THR A 31 1.88 -2.63 6.59
CA THR A 31 1.33 -3.82 7.24
C THR A 31 2.35 -4.94 7.40
N LEU A 32 3.15 -5.24 6.37
CA LEU A 32 4.17 -6.29 6.43
C LEU A 32 5.40 -5.94 7.30
N LEU A 33 5.46 -4.71 7.82
CA LEU A 33 6.46 -4.28 8.81
C LEU A 33 5.91 -4.23 10.23
N ASP A 34 4.64 -4.54 10.45
CA ASP A 34 4.03 -4.61 11.78
C ASP A 34 4.71 -5.68 12.63
N ILE A 35 4.96 -5.37 13.92
CA ILE A 35 5.69 -6.28 14.82
C ILE A 35 4.95 -7.60 15.05
N ASP A 36 3.61 -7.59 15.03
CA ASP A 36 2.78 -8.77 15.30
C ASP A 36 2.28 -9.43 14.01
N HIS A 37 1.99 -8.64 12.97
CA HIS A 37 1.33 -9.08 11.75
C HIS A 37 2.23 -9.02 10.51
N GLY A 38 3.46 -8.54 10.65
CA GLY A 38 4.44 -8.44 9.57
C GLY A 38 5.33 -9.67 9.42
N THR A 39 6.32 -9.51 8.56
CA THR A 39 7.31 -10.55 8.22
C THR A 39 8.43 -10.66 9.27
N TYR A 40 8.08 -10.98 10.52
CA TYR A 40 9.04 -11.11 11.62
C TYR A 40 10.16 -12.09 11.28
N PRO A 41 11.47 -11.79 11.56
CA PRO A 41 11.97 -10.63 12.31
C PRO A 41 12.24 -9.37 11.47
N PHE A 42 11.86 -9.34 10.20
CA PHE A 42 12.10 -8.21 9.28
C PHE A 42 10.97 -7.19 9.37
N VAL A 43 10.78 -6.64 10.56
CA VAL A 43 9.68 -5.75 10.93
C VAL A 43 10.22 -4.49 11.62
N THR A 44 9.36 -3.50 11.85
CA THR A 44 9.68 -2.38 12.74
C THR A 44 9.38 -2.75 14.20
N SER A 45 9.83 -1.94 15.15
CA SER A 45 9.64 -2.17 16.59
C SER A 45 8.28 -1.69 17.12
N SER A 46 7.30 -1.50 16.25
CA SER A 46 5.97 -0.99 16.60
C SER A 46 4.87 -1.66 15.78
N ASN A 47 3.63 -1.55 16.24
CA ASN A 47 2.47 -1.88 15.44
C ASN A 47 2.23 -0.77 14.40
N THR A 48 2.12 -1.18 13.14
CA THR A 48 1.84 -0.29 12.01
C THR A 48 0.40 -0.39 11.54
N SER A 49 -0.36 -1.34 12.10
CA SER A 49 -1.76 -1.55 11.78
C SER A 49 -2.63 -0.37 12.24
N ALA A 50 -3.74 -0.14 11.53
CA ALA A 50 -4.68 0.95 11.83
C ALA A 50 -5.24 0.90 13.25
N ALA A 51 -5.39 -0.30 13.83
CA ALA A 51 -5.83 -0.48 15.21
C ALA A 51 -4.92 0.23 16.23
N ASN A 52 -3.63 0.42 15.89
CA ASN A 52 -2.69 1.13 16.76
C ASN A 52 -2.99 2.63 16.88
N ALA A 53 -3.74 3.23 15.97
CA ALA A 53 -4.21 4.60 16.12
C ALA A 53 -5.04 4.77 17.40
N ALA A 54 -5.93 3.84 17.68
CA ALA A 54 -6.72 3.82 18.92
C ALA A 54 -5.85 3.58 20.15
N THR A 55 -5.00 2.56 20.11
CA THR A 55 -4.12 2.21 21.25
C THR A 55 -3.11 3.32 21.54
N GLY A 56 -2.46 3.87 20.51
CA GLY A 56 -1.42 4.90 20.65
C GLY A 56 -1.95 6.26 21.08
N SER A 57 -3.18 6.60 20.73
CA SER A 57 -3.83 7.87 21.14
C SER A 57 -4.65 7.76 22.43
N GLY A 58 -4.93 6.52 22.89
CA GLY A 58 -5.69 6.27 24.12
C GLY A 58 -7.20 6.48 23.95
N ILE A 59 -7.75 6.14 22.77
CA ILE A 59 -9.19 6.14 22.50
C ILE A 59 -9.70 4.71 22.27
N GLY A 60 -11.02 4.52 22.31
CA GLY A 60 -11.63 3.25 21.97
C GLY A 60 -11.61 2.99 20.45
N PRO A 61 -11.52 1.71 20.00
CA PRO A 61 -11.42 1.38 18.58
C PRO A 61 -12.66 1.73 17.75
N LEU A 62 -13.84 1.84 18.39
CA LEU A 62 -15.09 2.22 17.72
C LEU A 62 -15.17 3.71 17.32
N ASN A 63 -14.13 4.49 17.61
CA ASN A 63 -14.02 5.89 17.19
C ASN A 63 -13.18 6.07 15.91
N LEU A 64 -12.94 5.00 15.16
CA LEU A 64 -12.29 5.05 13.85
C LEU A 64 -13.39 4.84 12.78
N ASP A 65 -13.83 5.94 12.17
CA ASP A 65 -14.95 5.90 11.21
C ASP A 65 -14.50 5.42 9.83
N ARG A 66 -13.29 5.77 9.41
CA ARG A 66 -12.68 5.41 8.11
C ARG A 66 -11.26 4.94 8.31
N VAL A 67 -10.90 3.88 7.60
CA VAL A 67 -9.52 3.40 7.54
C VAL A 67 -9.08 3.36 6.09
N VAL A 68 -8.20 4.28 5.73
CA VAL A 68 -7.69 4.45 4.36
C VAL A 68 -6.36 3.72 4.24
N GLY A 69 -6.30 2.72 3.36
CA GLY A 69 -5.04 2.09 2.96
C GLY A 69 -4.32 2.95 1.92
N VAL A 70 -3.00 3.07 2.03
CA VAL A 70 -2.19 3.70 0.99
C VAL A 70 -1.23 2.68 0.42
N THR A 71 -1.29 2.45 -0.88
CA THR A 71 -0.37 1.56 -1.61
C THR A 71 0.19 2.26 -2.85
N LYS A 72 1.31 1.78 -3.34
CA LYS A 72 1.78 2.13 -4.69
C LYS A 72 1.12 1.23 -5.73
N ALA A 73 1.16 1.62 -6.99
CA ALA A 73 0.78 0.76 -8.09
C ALA A 73 1.74 -0.44 -8.32
N TYR A 74 2.78 -0.55 -7.53
CA TYR A 74 3.76 -1.64 -7.45
C TYR A 74 4.24 -1.76 -6.01
N ILE A 75 5.06 -2.76 -5.67
CA ILE A 75 5.59 -2.89 -4.30
C ILE A 75 7.04 -2.45 -4.25
N SER A 76 7.43 -1.81 -3.14
CA SER A 76 8.83 -1.58 -2.80
C SER A 76 9.13 -1.95 -1.35
N ARG A 77 10.33 -2.47 -1.11
CA ARG A 77 10.81 -2.87 0.21
C ARG A 77 12.21 -2.37 0.48
N VAL A 78 12.47 -1.94 1.70
CA VAL A 78 13.82 -1.63 2.20
C VAL A 78 14.33 -2.79 3.03
N GLY A 79 15.56 -3.20 2.78
CA GLY A 79 16.24 -4.22 3.57
C GLY A 79 15.80 -5.65 3.26
N SER A 80 16.15 -6.56 4.17
CA SER A 80 15.91 -7.98 4.04
C SER A 80 14.45 -8.35 4.36
N GLY A 81 14.11 -9.61 4.18
CA GLY A 81 12.79 -10.17 4.39
C GLY A 81 12.18 -10.72 3.11
N PRO A 82 11.16 -11.57 3.21
CA PRO A 82 10.51 -12.16 2.05
C PRO A 82 9.83 -11.10 1.19
N PHE A 83 9.90 -11.29 -0.13
CA PHE A 83 9.30 -10.42 -1.11
C PHE A 83 8.96 -11.24 -2.35
N ILE A 84 7.80 -11.89 -2.33
CA ILE A 84 7.43 -12.95 -3.28
C ILE A 84 7.35 -12.43 -4.71
N THR A 85 6.88 -11.20 -4.92
CA THR A 85 6.74 -10.59 -6.25
C THR A 85 7.94 -9.73 -6.67
N GLU A 86 9.09 -9.81 -5.95
CA GLU A 86 10.29 -9.06 -6.28
C GLU A 86 10.75 -9.30 -7.72
N GLN A 87 11.25 -8.26 -8.36
CA GLN A 87 11.80 -8.30 -9.70
C GLN A 87 13.29 -7.96 -9.65
N GLU A 88 14.14 -8.99 -9.70
CA GLU A 88 15.60 -8.83 -9.78
C GLU A 88 16.07 -8.86 -11.26
N ASN A 89 15.45 -7.99 -12.08
CA ASN A 89 15.64 -7.92 -13.52
C ASN A 89 15.44 -6.49 -14.03
N GLU A 90 15.41 -6.30 -15.34
CA GLU A 90 15.21 -5.00 -16.00
C GLU A 90 13.93 -4.29 -15.57
N ILE A 91 12.86 -5.03 -15.26
CA ILE A 91 11.60 -4.46 -14.74
C ILE A 91 11.81 -3.88 -13.34
N GLY A 92 12.51 -4.61 -12.46
CA GLY A 92 12.85 -4.09 -11.13
C GLY A 92 13.69 -2.82 -11.22
N ASP A 93 14.68 -2.79 -12.12
CA ASP A 93 15.50 -1.62 -12.38
C ASP A 93 14.67 -0.44 -12.88
N TYR A 94 13.76 -0.68 -13.83
CA TYR A 94 12.83 0.32 -14.33
C TYR A 94 11.96 0.93 -13.21
N LEU A 95 11.34 0.09 -12.37
CA LEU A 95 10.49 0.54 -11.27
C LEU A 95 11.28 1.38 -10.25
N ILE A 96 12.55 1.00 -9.99
CA ILE A 96 13.41 1.73 -9.07
C ILE A 96 13.78 3.10 -9.62
N GLU A 97 14.26 3.16 -10.85
CA GLU A 97 14.74 4.40 -11.46
C GLU A 97 13.57 5.37 -11.72
N LYS A 98 12.51 4.91 -12.41
CA LYS A 98 11.35 5.74 -12.72
C LYS A 98 10.56 6.12 -11.47
N GLY A 99 10.46 5.20 -10.51
CA GLY A 99 9.80 5.43 -9.22
C GLY A 99 10.65 6.20 -8.22
N ALA A 100 11.91 6.53 -8.52
CA ALA A 100 12.86 7.15 -7.59
C ALA A 100 12.92 6.40 -6.24
N GLU A 101 13.03 5.07 -6.31
CA GLU A 101 12.95 4.19 -5.13
C GLU A 101 14.28 4.12 -4.38
N PHE A 102 14.69 5.27 -3.84
CA PHE A 102 15.88 5.44 -3.01
C PHE A 102 15.50 6.00 -1.63
N GLY A 103 16.24 5.61 -0.63
CA GLY A 103 16.04 6.14 0.73
C GLY A 103 16.44 7.62 0.81
N VAL A 104 15.54 8.48 1.25
CA VAL A 104 15.75 9.94 1.29
C VAL A 104 16.99 10.32 2.10
N VAL A 105 17.25 9.65 3.23
CA VAL A 105 18.39 9.97 4.12
C VAL A 105 19.66 9.23 3.72
N THR A 106 19.54 7.97 3.34
CA THR A 106 20.69 7.08 3.13
C THR A 106 21.05 6.90 1.65
N GLY A 107 20.21 7.33 0.72
CA GLY A 107 20.36 7.04 -0.70
C GLY A 107 20.26 5.54 -1.05
N ARG A 108 19.92 4.68 -0.07
CA ARG A 108 19.90 3.24 -0.28
C ARG A 108 18.79 2.86 -1.26
N ARG A 109 19.17 2.12 -2.30
CA ARG A 109 18.26 1.53 -3.28
C ARG A 109 17.26 0.60 -2.59
N ARG A 110 15.99 0.70 -2.94
CA ARG A 110 14.94 -0.21 -2.51
C ARG A 110 14.82 -1.38 -3.47
N ARG A 111 14.32 -2.49 -2.98
CA ARG A 111 13.89 -3.64 -3.77
C ARG A 111 12.49 -3.32 -4.32
N CYS A 112 12.22 -3.64 -5.59
CA CYS A 112 10.90 -3.39 -6.20
C CYS A 112 10.36 -4.65 -6.86
N GLY A 113 9.06 -4.72 -6.99
CA GLY A 113 8.37 -5.82 -7.62
C GLY A 113 6.94 -5.48 -8.00
N TRP A 114 6.29 -6.40 -8.71
CA TRP A 114 4.91 -6.27 -9.11
C TRP A 114 3.96 -6.17 -7.91
N LEU A 115 2.82 -5.50 -8.08
CA LEU A 115 1.82 -5.39 -7.02
C LEU A 115 1.30 -6.78 -6.65
N ASP A 116 1.41 -7.09 -5.37
CA ASP A 116 1.01 -8.36 -4.78
C ASP A 116 -0.38 -8.22 -4.16
N LEU A 117 -1.39 -8.68 -4.89
CA LEU A 117 -2.79 -8.56 -4.47
C LEU A 117 -3.12 -9.46 -3.28
N ILE A 118 -2.37 -10.55 -3.07
CA ILE A 118 -2.54 -11.42 -1.89
C ILE A 118 -2.09 -10.69 -0.63
N SER A 119 -0.91 -10.04 -0.67
CA SER A 119 -0.43 -9.23 0.46
C SER A 119 -1.31 -8.00 0.70
N LEU A 120 -1.86 -7.41 -0.37
CA LEU A 120 -2.80 -6.30 -0.27
C LEU A 120 -4.12 -6.72 0.37
N LYS A 121 -4.69 -7.86 -0.05
CA LYS A 121 -5.89 -8.46 0.55
C LYS A 121 -5.69 -8.80 2.03
N TYR A 122 -4.51 -9.32 2.38
CA TYR A 122 -4.11 -9.51 3.76
C TYR A 122 -4.11 -8.18 4.53
N SER A 123 -3.57 -7.11 3.92
CA SER A 123 -3.55 -5.78 4.52
C SER A 123 -4.95 -5.20 4.72
N VAL A 124 -5.87 -5.40 3.76
CA VAL A 124 -7.30 -5.05 3.90
C VAL A 124 -7.90 -5.71 5.14
N ARG A 125 -7.68 -7.02 5.30
CA ARG A 125 -8.21 -7.80 6.43
C ARG A 125 -7.67 -7.35 7.79
N VAL A 126 -6.35 -7.20 7.91
CA VAL A 126 -5.68 -6.87 9.19
C VAL A 126 -6.02 -5.46 9.66
N ASN A 127 -6.21 -4.52 8.72
CA ASN A 127 -6.47 -3.12 9.04
C ASN A 127 -7.95 -2.74 8.96
N SER A 128 -8.85 -3.64 8.52
CA SER A 128 -10.25 -3.31 8.23
C SER A 128 -10.37 -2.09 7.32
N LEU A 129 -9.62 -2.10 6.19
CA LEU A 129 -9.63 -0.96 5.28
C LEU A 129 -11.03 -0.74 4.72
N SER A 130 -11.50 0.50 4.75
CA SER A 130 -12.76 0.92 4.13
C SER A 130 -12.57 1.36 2.67
N GLU A 131 -11.35 1.75 2.31
CA GLU A 131 -10.98 2.23 0.99
C GLU A 131 -9.46 2.20 0.78
N LEU A 132 -9.05 2.36 -0.45
CA LEU A 132 -7.65 2.35 -0.85
C LEU A 132 -7.29 3.60 -1.66
N PHE A 133 -6.10 4.15 -1.39
CA PHE A 133 -5.42 5.15 -2.20
C PHE A 133 -4.28 4.48 -2.94
N ILE A 134 -4.26 4.59 -4.27
CA ILE A 134 -3.15 4.12 -5.11
C ILE A 134 -2.27 5.29 -5.50
N THR A 135 -0.97 5.14 -5.29
CA THR A 135 0.02 6.16 -5.64
C THR A 135 0.97 5.64 -6.71
N LYS A 136 1.65 6.56 -7.39
CA LYS A 136 2.69 6.23 -8.39
C LYS A 136 2.19 5.41 -9.57
N LEU A 137 0.95 5.64 -10.02
CA LEU A 137 0.42 4.98 -11.21
C LEU A 137 1.21 5.38 -12.47
N ASP A 138 1.69 6.63 -12.53
CA ASP A 138 2.56 7.19 -13.56
C ASP A 138 3.85 6.39 -13.79
N VAL A 139 4.34 5.73 -12.77
CA VAL A 139 5.57 4.91 -12.86
C VAL A 139 5.37 3.70 -13.79
N LEU A 140 4.15 3.21 -13.95
CA LEU A 140 3.86 2.08 -14.83
C LEU A 140 3.70 2.46 -16.31
N SER A 141 3.54 3.76 -16.65
CA SER A 141 3.48 4.22 -18.05
C SER A 141 4.76 3.88 -18.81
N GLY A 142 4.65 3.36 -20.01
CA GLY A 142 5.76 2.91 -20.86
C GLY A 142 6.11 1.43 -20.71
N LEU A 143 5.39 0.69 -19.89
CA LEU A 143 5.48 -0.77 -19.83
C LEU A 143 4.47 -1.39 -20.80
N GLU A 144 4.94 -2.32 -21.64
CA GLU A 144 4.10 -3.05 -22.58
C GLU A 144 3.14 -4.00 -21.84
N GLU A 145 3.66 -4.67 -20.81
CA GLU A 145 2.90 -5.60 -19.95
C GLU A 145 3.13 -5.26 -18.48
N ILE A 146 2.09 -5.43 -17.67
CA ILE A 146 2.10 -5.25 -16.23
C ILE A 146 1.55 -6.52 -15.59
N GLN A 147 2.16 -6.97 -14.50
CA GLN A 147 1.72 -8.17 -13.81
C GLN A 147 1.15 -7.85 -12.42
N LEU A 148 0.09 -8.57 -12.05
CA LEU A 148 -0.50 -8.57 -10.72
C LEU A 148 -0.28 -9.94 -10.07
N GLY A 149 0.28 -9.97 -8.86
CA GLY A 149 0.41 -11.19 -8.08
C GLY A 149 -0.94 -11.61 -7.52
N VAL A 150 -1.53 -12.67 -8.06
CA VAL A 150 -2.89 -13.14 -7.72
C VAL A 150 -2.91 -14.42 -6.90
N GLY A 151 -1.77 -15.00 -6.63
CA GLY A 151 -1.61 -16.21 -5.84
C GLY A 151 -0.14 -16.56 -5.65
N TYR A 152 0.12 -17.61 -4.88
CA TYR A 152 1.46 -18.16 -4.73
C TYR A 152 1.42 -19.68 -4.92
N LYS A 153 2.48 -20.21 -5.50
CA LYS A 153 2.72 -21.65 -5.59
C LYS A 153 3.78 -22.05 -4.57
N TYR A 154 3.46 -23.02 -3.74
CA TYR A 154 4.41 -23.61 -2.79
C TYR A 154 4.26 -25.13 -2.79
N ASN A 155 5.31 -25.84 -3.19
CA ASN A 155 5.25 -27.28 -3.51
C ASN A 155 4.14 -27.54 -4.56
N ASP A 156 3.18 -28.38 -4.26
CA ASP A 156 2.06 -28.71 -5.13
C ASP A 156 0.76 -27.97 -4.78
N GLU A 157 0.84 -26.98 -3.88
CA GLU A 157 -0.32 -26.22 -3.38
C GLU A 157 -0.33 -24.80 -3.95
N ILE A 158 -1.54 -24.29 -4.19
CA ILE A 158 -1.78 -22.87 -4.52
C ILE A 158 -2.29 -22.17 -3.26
N LEU A 159 -1.55 -21.16 -2.83
CA LEU A 159 -1.90 -20.32 -1.69
C LEU A 159 -2.64 -19.08 -2.19
N THR A 160 -3.81 -18.84 -1.60
CA THR A 160 -4.68 -17.69 -1.88
C THR A 160 -4.71 -16.68 -0.73
N ASP A 161 -3.87 -16.89 0.28
CA ASP A 161 -3.67 -16.00 1.43
C ASP A 161 -2.17 -15.83 1.71
N TYR A 162 -1.81 -14.70 2.36
CA TYR A 162 -0.42 -14.43 2.70
C TYR A 162 0.10 -15.45 3.73
N PRO A 163 1.21 -16.15 3.45
CA PRO A 163 1.69 -17.19 4.34
C PRO A 163 2.25 -16.59 5.65
N TYR A 164 1.82 -17.13 6.77
CA TYR A 164 2.34 -16.75 8.10
C TYR A 164 3.72 -17.37 8.38
N ASP A 165 4.05 -18.49 7.73
CA ASP A 165 5.35 -19.13 7.84
C ASP A 165 6.35 -18.45 6.91
N GLN A 166 7.43 -17.93 7.51
CA GLN A 166 8.48 -17.26 6.76
C GLN A 166 9.16 -18.15 5.72
N LYS A 167 9.36 -19.43 6.03
CA LYS A 167 9.96 -20.35 5.08
C LYS A 167 9.12 -20.41 3.82
N VAL A 168 7.80 -20.53 3.98
CA VAL A 168 6.86 -20.53 2.86
C VAL A 168 6.93 -19.19 2.10
N ALA A 169 6.98 -18.06 2.82
CA ALA A 169 7.07 -16.75 2.19
C ALA A 169 8.38 -16.51 1.41
N TYR A 170 9.47 -17.21 1.75
CA TYR A 170 10.74 -17.16 1.00
C TYR A 170 10.79 -18.12 -0.18
N GLU A 171 10.12 -19.26 -0.09
CA GLU A 171 10.21 -20.33 -1.07
C GLU A 171 9.03 -20.35 -2.05
N ALA A 172 7.96 -19.64 -1.76
CA ALA A 172 6.78 -19.55 -2.62
C ALA A 172 7.08 -18.76 -3.90
N GLU A 173 6.57 -19.25 -5.01
CA GLU A 173 6.65 -18.59 -6.31
C GLU A 173 5.36 -17.81 -6.59
N PRO A 174 5.44 -16.58 -7.11
CA PRO A 174 4.26 -15.80 -7.43
C PRO A 174 3.51 -16.38 -8.64
N ILE A 175 2.18 -16.36 -8.57
CA ILE A 175 1.30 -16.58 -9.71
C ILE A 175 0.82 -15.23 -10.18
N TYR A 176 1.04 -14.93 -11.46
CA TYR A 176 0.72 -13.64 -12.04
C TYR A 176 -0.48 -13.69 -12.97
N GLU A 177 -1.28 -12.64 -12.94
CA GLU A 177 -2.16 -12.23 -14.03
C GLU A 177 -1.46 -11.13 -14.82
N THR A 178 -1.30 -11.34 -16.14
CA THR A 178 -0.66 -10.37 -17.04
C THR A 178 -1.72 -9.46 -17.66
N MET A 179 -1.51 -8.16 -17.57
CA MET A 179 -2.33 -7.11 -18.15
C MET A 179 -1.55 -6.32 -19.19
N GLN A 180 -2.23 -5.80 -20.21
CA GLN A 180 -1.62 -4.87 -21.14
C GLN A 180 -1.33 -3.54 -20.42
N GLY A 181 -0.14 -3.00 -20.64
CA GLY A 181 0.27 -1.71 -20.14
C GLY A 181 -0.24 -0.53 -20.98
N TRP A 182 0.33 0.63 -20.76
CA TRP A 182 0.03 1.87 -21.51
C TRP A 182 1.29 2.71 -21.67
N ASP A 183 1.38 3.44 -22.77
CA ASP A 183 2.53 4.30 -23.09
C ASP A 183 2.27 5.79 -22.76
N GLU A 184 1.00 6.17 -22.59
CA GLU A 184 0.61 7.55 -22.42
C GLU A 184 1.16 8.13 -21.10
N ASP A 185 1.58 9.40 -21.16
CA ASP A 185 1.85 10.20 -19.96
C ASP A 185 0.53 10.60 -19.30
N ILE A 186 0.31 10.08 -18.10
CA ILE A 186 -0.91 10.31 -17.33
C ILE A 186 -0.77 11.44 -16.29
N THR A 187 0.35 12.11 -16.21
CA THR A 187 0.65 13.10 -15.14
C THR A 187 -0.23 14.35 -15.16
N SER A 188 -0.93 14.59 -16.27
CA SER A 188 -1.87 15.70 -16.44
C SER A 188 -3.34 15.29 -16.36
N VAL A 189 -3.63 14.00 -16.15
CA VAL A 189 -5.00 13.48 -16.07
C VAL A 189 -5.60 13.80 -14.70
N ASP A 190 -6.81 14.34 -14.68
CA ASP A 190 -7.53 14.74 -13.47
C ASP A 190 -8.84 13.98 -13.24
N LYS A 191 -9.26 13.12 -14.20
CA LYS A 191 -10.45 12.28 -14.09
C LYS A 191 -10.14 10.84 -14.43
N PHE A 192 -10.83 9.91 -13.76
CA PHE A 192 -10.66 8.49 -13.98
C PHE A 192 -10.98 8.06 -15.43
N GLU A 193 -12.02 8.64 -16.01
CA GLU A 193 -12.49 8.34 -17.37
C GLU A 193 -11.49 8.75 -18.44
N ASP A 194 -10.60 9.71 -18.13
CA ASP A 194 -9.58 10.22 -19.06
C ASP A 194 -8.26 9.43 -18.99
N LEU A 195 -8.14 8.49 -18.04
CA LEU A 195 -7.02 7.55 -18.01
C LEU A 195 -7.05 6.63 -19.24
N PRO A 196 -5.88 6.16 -19.73
CA PRO A 196 -5.81 5.09 -20.71
C PRO A 196 -6.66 3.89 -20.30
N SER A 197 -7.35 3.28 -21.26
CA SER A 197 -8.29 2.18 -20.95
C SER A 197 -7.64 1.01 -20.21
N ASN A 198 -6.34 0.75 -20.46
CA ASN A 198 -5.60 -0.28 -19.75
C ASN A 198 -5.25 0.14 -18.31
N ALA A 199 -4.98 1.42 -18.05
CA ALA A 199 -4.82 1.93 -16.69
C ALA A 199 -6.12 1.82 -15.89
N GLN A 200 -7.27 2.14 -16.50
CA GLN A 200 -8.58 1.96 -15.87
C GLN A 200 -8.83 0.49 -15.52
N LYS A 201 -8.54 -0.45 -16.46
CA LYS A 201 -8.67 -1.90 -16.23
C LYS A 201 -7.76 -2.37 -15.09
N TYR A 202 -6.53 -1.86 -15.02
CA TYR A 202 -5.58 -2.17 -13.95
C TYR A 202 -6.15 -1.77 -12.57
N ILE A 203 -6.64 -0.55 -12.44
CA ILE A 203 -7.28 -0.07 -11.21
C ILE A 203 -8.50 -0.94 -10.84
N LYS A 204 -9.34 -1.24 -11.84
CA LYS A 204 -10.55 -2.04 -11.62
C LYS A 204 -10.23 -3.49 -11.19
N ALA A 205 -9.21 -4.11 -11.79
CA ALA A 205 -8.78 -5.46 -11.41
C ALA A 205 -8.30 -5.51 -9.95
N ILE A 206 -7.59 -4.48 -9.49
CA ILE A 206 -7.18 -4.38 -8.08
C ILE A 206 -8.41 -4.27 -7.19
N GLU A 207 -9.31 -3.34 -7.48
CA GLU A 207 -10.54 -3.10 -6.69
C GLU A 207 -11.40 -4.37 -6.58
N ASP A 208 -11.64 -5.05 -7.71
CA ASP A 208 -12.44 -6.28 -7.77
C ASP A 208 -11.79 -7.41 -6.96
N PHE A 209 -10.46 -7.51 -6.97
CA PHE A 209 -9.73 -8.56 -6.23
C PHE A 209 -9.74 -8.34 -4.71
N ILE A 210 -9.52 -7.11 -4.26
CA ILE A 210 -9.39 -6.81 -2.83
C ILE A 210 -10.74 -6.54 -2.14
N GLY A 211 -11.77 -6.20 -2.91
CA GLY A 211 -13.14 -5.99 -2.42
C GLY A 211 -13.37 -4.70 -1.64
N VAL A 212 -12.50 -3.69 -1.79
CA VAL A 212 -12.69 -2.35 -1.22
C VAL A 212 -12.49 -1.30 -2.31
N PRO A 213 -13.24 -0.16 -2.27
CA PRO A 213 -13.17 0.84 -3.31
C PRO A 213 -11.80 1.56 -3.33
N ILE A 214 -11.38 1.93 -4.54
CA ILE A 214 -10.24 2.81 -4.76
C ILE A 214 -10.79 4.22 -4.96
N THR A 215 -10.54 5.11 -4.02
CA THR A 215 -11.12 6.46 -4.00
C THR A 215 -10.13 7.56 -4.35
N PHE A 216 -8.85 7.24 -4.46
CA PHE A 216 -7.80 8.19 -4.81
C PHE A 216 -6.69 7.52 -5.61
N ILE A 217 -6.25 8.20 -6.67
CA ILE A 217 -5.13 7.75 -7.52
C ILE A 217 -4.16 8.91 -7.71
N SER A 218 -2.88 8.71 -7.36
CA SER A 218 -1.82 9.65 -7.70
C SER A 218 -1.24 9.27 -9.07
N VAL A 219 -1.19 10.25 -9.96
CA VAL A 219 -0.72 10.14 -11.34
C VAL A 219 0.60 10.89 -11.59
N GLY A 220 1.24 11.36 -10.51
CA GLY A 220 2.52 12.05 -10.58
C GLY A 220 3.04 12.43 -9.19
N PRO A 221 4.26 13.01 -9.09
CA PRO A 221 4.89 13.35 -7.82
C PRO A 221 4.32 14.62 -7.16
N GLU A 222 3.65 15.50 -7.91
CA GLU A 222 3.17 16.76 -7.39
C GLU A 222 1.83 16.62 -6.66
N ARG A 223 1.60 17.49 -5.69
CA ARG A 223 0.42 17.45 -4.82
C ARG A 223 -0.92 17.51 -5.58
N ASN A 224 -0.95 18.17 -6.71
CA ASN A 224 -2.13 18.35 -7.56
C ASN A 224 -2.27 17.29 -8.66
N GLN A 225 -1.31 16.36 -8.79
CA GLN A 225 -1.33 15.27 -9.76
C GLN A 225 -2.06 14.05 -9.19
N ASN A 226 -3.37 14.18 -9.04
CA ASN A 226 -4.19 13.13 -8.47
C ASN A 226 -5.62 13.17 -9.01
N ILE A 227 -6.26 12.03 -8.94
CA ILE A 227 -7.66 11.80 -9.31
C ILE A 227 -8.40 11.39 -8.04
N ILE A 228 -9.49 12.08 -7.74
CA ILE A 228 -10.41 11.72 -6.66
C ILE A 228 -11.62 11.03 -7.29
N ILE A 229 -11.87 9.79 -6.92
CA ILE A 229 -13.02 9.01 -7.38
C ILE A 229 -14.11 9.16 -6.32
N SER A 230 -15.16 9.92 -6.63
CA SER A 230 -16.32 10.02 -5.75
C SER A 230 -17.17 8.76 -5.90
N ASN A 231 -17.38 8.05 -4.82
CA ASN A 231 -18.43 7.05 -4.77
C ASN A 231 -19.74 7.80 -4.47
N ASP A 232 -20.50 8.10 -5.54
CA ASP A 232 -21.87 8.63 -5.43
C ASP A 232 -22.82 7.59 -4.85
#